data_bafe048c3dad21751a557926261fde50
#
_entry.id   bafe048c3dad21751a557926261fde50
#
_cell.length_a   1.000
_cell.length_b   1.000
_cell.length_c   1.000
_cell.angle_alpha   90.00
_cell.angle_beta   90.00
_cell.angle_gamma   90.00
#
_symmetry.space_group_name_H-M   'P 1'
#
loop_
_entity.id
_entity.type
_entity.pdbx_description
1 polymer ?
#
loop_
_entity_poly.entity_id
_entity_poly.type
_entity_poly.pdbx_seq_one_letter_code
_entity_poly.pdbx_strand_id
1 'polypeptide(L)'
;MKQPKNSILVFITSVLMLGSTILYAAQAKFSIIPTSDSIVILLLPRNFTETVRYQVTNQTKITRALTMVPISGVSQITTDVGACANPFTLSQQQTCTLTLALDGSKLPSAGISSGPIVCKTKAPSDPSPDPFLCSQPAVGNALAVSITTIGQYAYVANQLDNSVSFCHVNPATGFLSQCAITATGLSGVEGIGFNPSGTFFYSANPTNSSISVCQVNSTTGALSGCVDSGGTGFNLPDAIAFSPDGTILYTSNFASPQSVSACLVNATTGLLSSCVSNTSPTFGAPADMAINSAGTLVYVANRTASTISVCNVSGQQVSSCNDLSGSNFDAPEGITLSPDQQHAYIANAGSKQVTVCNILQDGTGLLAGCSVTDGAFVGTGNIGLNSLGTFAYVPNQLLSLVFVCDVSQADGTLSGCKPSRGQGFVGPAGIVLQ
;
A
#
# COMPACT_ATOMS: atom_id res chain seq x y z
N MET A 1 83.39 -29.95 26.56
CA MET A 1 82.35 -29.43 25.67
C MET A 1 81.14 -30.31 25.84
N LYS A 2 80.09 -29.78 26.41
CA LYS A 2 78.86 -30.53 26.79
C LYS A 2 77.85 -30.46 25.63
N GLN A 3 77.38 -31.63 25.19
CA GLN A 3 76.20 -31.72 24.31
C GLN A 3 74.92 -31.48 25.10
N PRO A 4 73.91 -30.88 24.51
CA PRO A 4 72.57 -30.80 25.10
C PRO A 4 71.75 -32.04 24.75
N LYS A 5 70.93 -32.43 25.75
CA LYS A 5 70.02 -33.57 25.72
C LYS A 5 68.78 -33.23 24.85
N ASN A 6 68.45 -34.12 23.92
CA ASN A 6 67.17 -34.13 23.22
C ASN A 6 66.07 -34.58 24.16
N SER A 7 65.05 -33.69 24.41
CA SER A 7 63.76 -34.05 25.03
C SER A 7 62.78 -34.32 23.93
N ILE A 8 62.30 -35.56 23.85
CA ILE A 8 61.20 -35.98 22.96
C ILE A 8 59.92 -35.55 23.62
N LEU A 9 59.21 -34.64 22.99
CA LEU A 9 57.85 -34.22 23.40
C LEU A 9 56.83 -35.15 22.74
N VAL A 10 56.23 -36.02 23.55
CA VAL A 10 55.13 -36.89 23.08
C VAL A 10 53.82 -36.05 23.07
N PHE A 11 53.33 -35.73 21.88
CA PHE A 11 51.96 -35.16 21.72
C PHE A 11 50.94 -36.28 21.83
N ILE A 12 50.21 -36.31 22.94
CA ILE A 12 48.98 -37.11 23.10
C ILE A 12 47.85 -36.31 22.43
N THR A 13 47.48 -36.69 21.20
CA THR A 13 46.26 -36.21 20.55
C THR A 13 45.06 -36.90 21.16
N SER A 14 44.42 -36.26 22.13
CA SER A 14 43.09 -36.64 22.58
C SER A 14 42.05 -36.29 21.50
N VAL A 15 41.62 -37.31 20.78
CA VAL A 15 40.44 -37.21 19.89
C VAL A 15 39.20 -37.02 20.75
N LEU A 16 38.73 -35.80 20.89
CA LEU A 16 37.40 -35.52 21.40
C LEU A 16 36.36 -36.01 20.35
N MET A 17 35.79 -37.19 20.60
CA MET A 17 34.54 -37.59 19.92
C MET A 17 33.42 -36.64 20.39
N LEU A 18 33.16 -35.59 19.62
CA LEU A 18 31.89 -34.84 19.70
C LEU A 18 30.80 -35.77 19.22
N GLY A 19 30.18 -36.46 20.14
CA GLY A 19 28.89 -37.12 19.91
C GLY A 19 27.88 -36.06 19.54
N SER A 20 27.54 -35.96 18.27
CA SER A 20 26.40 -35.19 17.81
C SER A 20 25.14 -35.87 18.39
N THR A 21 24.69 -35.37 19.55
CA THR A 21 23.33 -35.64 20.01
C THR A 21 22.42 -34.95 19.02
N ILE A 22 21.84 -35.71 18.10
CA ILE A 22 20.70 -35.27 17.31
C ILE A 22 19.59 -35.04 18.33
N LEU A 23 19.40 -33.79 18.74
CA LEU A 23 18.18 -33.39 19.46
C LEU A 23 17.03 -33.58 18.47
N TYR A 24 16.35 -34.71 18.58
CA TYR A 24 15.03 -34.87 17.99
C TYR A 24 14.13 -33.84 18.66
N ALA A 25 13.87 -32.72 17.93
CA ALA A 25 12.81 -31.81 18.35
C ALA A 25 11.53 -32.64 18.49
N ALA A 26 10.95 -32.63 19.68
CA ALA A 26 9.70 -33.38 19.92
C ALA A 26 8.67 -32.94 18.88
N GLN A 27 8.19 -33.91 18.09
CA GLN A 27 7.24 -33.61 17.02
C GLN A 27 6.01 -32.91 17.62
N ALA A 28 5.63 -31.77 17.07
CA ALA A 28 4.46 -31.04 17.53
C ALA A 28 3.23 -31.94 17.48
N LYS A 29 2.42 -31.92 18.53
CA LYS A 29 1.22 -32.77 18.60
C LYS A 29 0.13 -32.26 17.64
N PHE A 30 0.10 -30.96 17.40
CA PHE A 30 -0.78 -30.30 16.44
C PHE A 30 0.11 -29.45 15.52
N SER A 31 -0.06 -29.60 14.21
CA SER A 31 0.57 -28.71 13.22
C SER A 31 -0.29 -27.45 13.12
N ILE A 32 0.36 -26.27 13.17
CA ILE A 32 -0.28 -24.97 13.05
C ILE A 32 0.53 -24.18 12.05
N ILE A 33 -0.02 -24.03 10.83
CA ILE A 33 0.68 -23.43 9.68
C ILE A 33 -0.21 -22.31 9.13
N PRO A 34 0.34 -21.09 8.90
CA PRO A 34 -0.44 -20.04 8.25
C PRO A 34 -0.91 -20.51 6.87
N THR A 35 -2.12 -20.10 6.47
CA THR A 35 -2.60 -20.31 5.10
C THR A 35 -1.81 -19.43 4.14
N SER A 36 -1.76 -19.80 2.86
CA SER A 36 -0.95 -19.10 1.85
C SER A 36 -1.34 -17.63 1.64
N ASP A 37 -2.56 -17.27 2.05
CA ASP A 37 -3.13 -15.91 1.99
C ASP A 37 -2.96 -15.12 3.30
N SER A 38 -2.34 -15.71 4.34
CA SER A 38 -2.20 -15.09 5.66
C SER A 38 -0.81 -14.50 5.89
N ILE A 39 -0.80 -13.27 6.35
CA ILE A 39 0.39 -12.57 6.81
C ILE A 39 0.41 -12.68 8.33
N VAL A 40 1.49 -13.19 8.90
CA VAL A 40 1.63 -13.42 10.35
C VAL A 40 2.53 -12.42 11.05
N ILE A 41 3.29 -11.62 10.28
CA ILE A 41 4.08 -10.49 10.81
C ILE A 41 3.37 -9.22 10.36
N LEU A 42 2.82 -8.47 11.31
CA LEU A 42 1.91 -7.36 11.06
C LEU A 42 2.34 -6.11 11.81
N LEU A 43 2.21 -4.96 11.14
CA LEU A 43 2.08 -3.66 11.79
C LEU A 43 0.59 -3.32 11.80
N LEU A 44 -0.05 -3.26 12.97
CA LEU A 44 -1.48 -3.04 13.10
C LEU A 44 -1.74 -1.72 13.84
N PRO A 45 -2.37 -0.73 13.19
CA PRO A 45 -2.81 0.48 13.86
C PRO A 45 -3.88 0.19 14.92
N ARG A 46 -3.95 1.04 15.97
CA ARG A 46 -4.88 0.83 17.08
C ARG A 46 -6.36 0.86 16.70
N ASN A 47 -6.71 1.54 15.65
CA ASN A 47 -8.09 1.67 15.16
C ASN A 47 -8.48 0.63 14.11
N PHE A 48 -7.62 -0.37 13.86
CA PHE A 48 -7.84 -1.39 12.84
C PHE A 48 -8.14 -2.76 13.40
N THR A 49 -8.81 -3.55 12.57
CA THR A 49 -8.96 -5.00 12.73
C THR A 49 -8.35 -5.71 11.53
N GLU A 50 -7.68 -6.82 11.77
CA GLU A 50 -7.08 -7.66 10.72
C GLU A 50 -7.45 -9.13 10.96
N THR A 51 -7.42 -9.93 9.90
CA THR A 51 -7.76 -11.35 9.98
C THR A 51 -6.58 -12.22 9.56
N VAL A 52 -6.21 -13.16 10.42
CA VAL A 52 -5.14 -14.13 10.17
C VAL A 52 -5.69 -15.53 10.22
N ARG A 53 -5.28 -16.40 9.31
CA ARG A 53 -5.75 -17.78 9.21
C ARG A 53 -4.62 -18.78 9.34
N TYR A 54 -4.86 -19.81 10.13
CA TYR A 54 -3.96 -20.94 10.29
C TYR A 54 -4.68 -22.24 9.99
N GLN A 55 -4.03 -23.14 9.29
CA GLN A 55 -4.49 -24.53 9.19
C GLN A 55 -3.99 -25.28 10.42
N VAL A 56 -4.91 -25.84 11.20
CA VAL A 56 -4.62 -26.69 12.36
C VAL A 56 -4.86 -28.14 12.00
N THR A 57 -3.86 -29.01 12.21
CA THR A 57 -3.92 -30.45 11.93
C THR A 57 -3.63 -31.26 13.17
N ASN A 58 -4.47 -32.22 13.49
CA ASN A 58 -4.19 -33.18 14.57
C ASN A 58 -3.23 -34.28 14.08
N GLN A 59 -1.99 -34.24 14.53
CA GLN A 59 -0.96 -35.24 14.21
C GLN A 59 -0.92 -36.42 15.17
N THR A 60 -1.78 -36.42 16.20
CA THR A 60 -1.87 -37.54 17.14
C THR A 60 -2.69 -38.70 16.56
N LYS A 61 -2.47 -39.92 17.08
CA LYS A 61 -3.16 -41.12 16.58
C LYS A 61 -4.62 -41.23 17.03
N ILE A 62 -5.11 -40.33 17.88
CA ILE A 62 -6.46 -40.35 18.44
C ILE A 62 -7.17 -39.01 18.25
N THR A 63 -8.48 -39.07 18.25
CA THR A 63 -9.34 -37.86 18.21
C THR A 63 -9.09 -36.99 19.45
N ARG A 64 -8.98 -35.70 19.23
CA ARG A 64 -8.72 -34.68 20.28
C ARG A 64 -9.73 -33.56 20.22
N ALA A 65 -10.28 -33.22 21.39
CA ALA A 65 -10.95 -31.95 21.59
C ALA A 65 -9.89 -30.88 21.89
N LEU A 66 -9.91 -29.78 21.13
CA LEU A 66 -8.88 -28.76 21.10
C LEU A 66 -9.48 -27.39 21.37
N THR A 67 -8.68 -26.49 21.91
CA THR A 67 -9.04 -25.08 22.12
C THR A 67 -7.81 -24.20 21.96
N MET A 68 -8.02 -22.95 21.55
CA MET A 68 -6.96 -21.95 21.51
C MET A 68 -6.76 -21.30 22.88
N VAL A 69 -5.53 -21.07 23.27
CA VAL A 69 -5.23 -20.23 24.45
C VAL A 69 -5.66 -18.80 24.14
N PRO A 70 -6.48 -18.16 24.97
CA PRO A 70 -6.93 -16.79 24.75
C PRO A 70 -5.75 -15.82 24.65
N ILE A 71 -5.82 -14.92 23.66
CA ILE A 71 -4.88 -13.82 23.47
C ILE A 71 -5.68 -12.52 23.55
N SER A 72 -5.23 -11.56 24.36
CA SER A 72 -5.91 -10.27 24.52
C SER A 72 -6.02 -9.55 23.17
N GLY A 73 -7.20 -9.08 22.83
CA GLY A 73 -7.48 -8.40 21.55
C GLY A 73 -7.56 -9.32 20.34
N VAL A 74 -7.56 -10.65 20.54
CA VAL A 74 -7.73 -11.65 19.47
C VAL A 74 -8.98 -12.46 19.73
N SER A 75 -9.87 -12.52 18.77
CA SER A 75 -11.08 -13.35 18.79
C SER A 75 -11.04 -14.40 17.68
N GLN A 76 -11.63 -15.57 17.95
CA GLN A 76 -11.75 -16.62 16.95
C GLN A 76 -13.05 -16.46 16.17
N ILE A 77 -12.99 -16.46 14.83
CA ILE A 77 -14.14 -16.49 13.92
C ILE A 77 -14.46 -17.95 13.64
N THR A 78 -15.69 -18.36 13.95
CA THR A 78 -16.15 -19.75 13.83
C THR A 78 -17.22 -19.95 12.76
N THR A 79 -17.61 -18.88 12.06
CA THR A 79 -18.70 -18.87 11.08
C THR A 79 -18.26 -19.15 9.65
N ASP A 80 -16.96 -19.08 9.36
CA ASP A 80 -16.42 -19.33 8.03
C ASP A 80 -16.51 -20.81 7.65
N VAL A 81 -16.64 -21.11 6.36
CA VAL A 81 -16.65 -22.48 5.86
C VAL A 81 -15.31 -23.16 6.18
N GLY A 82 -15.35 -24.31 6.87
CA GLY A 82 -14.17 -25.04 7.31
C GLY A 82 -13.47 -24.45 8.52
N ALA A 83 -14.04 -23.44 9.18
CA ALA A 83 -13.48 -22.87 10.40
C ALA A 83 -13.49 -23.88 11.55
N CYS A 84 -12.45 -23.78 12.40
CA CYS A 84 -12.44 -24.48 13.67
C CYS A 84 -13.53 -23.90 14.59
N ALA A 85 -14.39 -24.75 15.18
CA ALA A 85 -15.31 -24.34 16.25
C ALA A 85 -14.53 -23.90 17.51
N ASN A 86 -15.20 -23.52 18.57
CA ASN A 86 -14.53 -23.19 19.85
C ASN A 86 -15.33 -23.78 21.04
N PRO A 87 -14.87 -24.87 21.64
CA PRO A 87 -13.75 -25.75 21.23
C PRO A 87 -14.05 -26.55 19.95
N PHE A 88 -13.04 -27.18 19.36
CA PHE A 88 -13.17 -27.97 18.13
C PHE A 88 -12.58 -29.39 18.34
N THR A 89 -13.09 -30.35 17.56
CA THR A 89 -12.64 -31.75 17.66
C THR A 89 -12.05 -32.15 16.30
N LEU A 90 -10.82 -32.70 16.31
CA LEU A 90 -10.15 -33.22 15.13
C LEU A 90 -9.75 -34.68 15.34
N SER A 91 -10.12 -35.56 14.41
CA SER A 91 -9.61 -36.92 14.30
C SER A 91 -8.16 -36.90 13.80
N GLN A 92 -7.50 -38.06 13.79
CA GLN A 92 -6.13 -38.18 13.24
C GLN A 92 -6.06 -37.60 11.81
N GLN A 93 -5.07 -36.74 11.55
CA GLN A 93 -4.81 -36.06 10.27
C GLN A 93 -5.95 -35.14 9.77
N GLN A 94 -7.01 -34.99 10.55
CA GLN A 94 -8.06 -34.04 10.23
C GLN A 94 -7.58 -32.61 10.47
N THR A 95 -8.07 -31.68 9.64
CA THR A 95 -7.73 -30.26 9.67
C THR A 95 -8.96 -29.38 9.82
N CYS A 96 -8.78 -28.19 10.37
CA CYS A 96 -9.71 -27.07 10.23
C CYS A 96 -8.92 -25.75 10.10
N THR A 97 -9.59 -24.68 9.69
CA THR A 97 -9.00 -23.35 9.58
C THR A 97 -9.28 -22.56 10.87
N LEU A 98 -8.23 -22.24 11.62
CA LEU A 98 -8.31 -21.33 12.77
C LEU A 98 -8.24 -19.90 12.25
N THR A 99 -9.40 -19.23 12.15
CA THR A 99 -9.53 -17.84 11.71
C THR A 99 -9.53 -16.94 12.94
N LEU A 100 -8.59 -15.98 12.97
CA LEU A 100 -8.38 -15.05 14.08
C LEU A 100 -8.64 -13.62 13.62
N ALA A 101 -9.53 -12.92 14.32
CA ALA A 101 -9.70 -11.48 14.17
C ALA A 101 -8.86 -10.75 15.24
N LEU A 102 -8.00 -9.86 14.79
CA LEU A 102 -7.11 -9.05 15.60
C LEU A 102 -7.74 -7.66 15.73
N ASP A 103 -8.05 -7.21 16.94
CA ASP A 103 -8.60 -5.88 17.20
C ASP A 103 -7.48 -4.99 17.80
N GLY A 104 -6.90 -4.12 16.97
CA GLY A 104 -5.78 -3.26 17.35
C GLY A 104 -6.08 -2.38 18.58
N SER A 105 -7.36 -2.01 18.80
CA SER A 105 -7.77 -1.20 19.95
C SER A 105 -7.67 -1.95 21.28
N LYS A 106 -7.76 -3.28 21.22
CA LYS A 106 -7.75 -4.20 22.38
C LYS A 106 -6.44 -4.96 22.55
N LEU A 107 -5.55 -4.91 21.54
CA LEU A 107 -4.23 -5.52 21.65
C LEU A 107 -3.36 -4.82 22.71
N PRO A 108 -2.47 -5.56 23.39
CA PRO A 108 -1.48 -4.96 24.29
C PRO A 108 -0.61 -3.92 23.56
N SER A 109 -0.17 -2.88 24.24
CA SER A 109 0.72 -1.86 23.64
C SER A 109 2.06 -2.43 23.16
N ALA A 110 2.53 -3.53 23.77
CA ALA A 110 3.71 -4.26 23.33
C ALA A 110 3.46 -5.15 22.09
N GLY A 111 2.20 -5.23 21.63
CA GLY A 111 1.81 -6.11 20.53
C GLY A 111 1.74 -7.59 20.92
N ILE A 112 1.90 -8.47 19.94
CA ILE A 112 1.96 -9.93 20.08
C ILE A 112 3.28 -10.40 19.49
N SER A 113 4.00 -11.28 20.19
CA SER A 113 5.29 -11.82 19.72
C SER A 113 5.28 -13.34 19.53
N SER A 114 4.13 -14.02 19.76
CA SER A 114 4.02 -15.48 19.67
C SER A 114 2.57 -15.92 19.53
N GLY A 115 2.35 -17.18 19.13
CA GLY A 115 1.04 -17.80 19.02
C GLY A 115 0.60 -18.01 17.57
N PRO A 116 -0.64 -18.48 17.32
CA PRO A 116 -1.59 -18.97 18.32
C PRO A 116 -1.11 -20.25 18.99
N ILE A 117 -1.48 -20.45 20.25
CA ILE A 117 -1.22 -21.70 20.96
C ILE A 117 -2.52 -22.52 20.99
N VAL A 118 -2.47 -23.74 20.47
CA VAL A 118 -3.60 -24.68 20.48
C VAL A 118 -3.27 -25.82 21.43
N CYS A 119 -4.17 -26.06 22.36
CA CYS A 119 -4.04 -27.11 23.39
C CYS A 119 -5.21 -28.11 23.31
N LYS A 120 -4.99 -29.31 23.81
CA LYS A 120 -6.08 -30.21 24.16
C LYS A 120 -6.92 -29.56 25.28
N THR A 121 -8.24 -29.76 25.27
CA THR A 121 -9.09 -29.39 26.41
C THR A 121 -8.80 -30.28 27.64
N LYS A 122 -8.90 -29.75 28.86
CA LYS A 122 -8.63 -30.51 30.07
C LYS A 122 -9.54 -31.75 30.20
N ALA A 123 -10.84 -31.55 29.97
CA ALA A 123 -11.84 -32.62 30.00
C ALA A 123 -12.99 -32.30 29.03
N PRO A 124 -13.85 -33.26 28.68
CA PRO A 124 -15.03 -32.97 27.85
C PRO A 124 -15.98 -31.93 28.47
N SER A 125 -16.05 -31.86 29.81
CA SER A 125 -16.82 -30.87 30.56
C SER A 125 -16.04 -29.58 30.90
N ASP A 126 -14.73 -29.54 30.65
CA ASP A 126 -13.85 -28.39 30.88
C ASP A 126 -13.11 -28.05 29.60
N PRO A 127 -13.61 -27.06 28.81
CA PRO A 127 -13.00 -26.66 27.55
C PRO A 127 -11.72 -25.83 27.71
N SER A 128 -11.28 -25.55 28.94
CA SER A 128 -10.06 -24.80 29.18
C SER A 128 -8.81 -25.54 28.68
N PRO A 129 -7.75 -24.80 28.25
CA PRO A 129 -6.53 -25.41 27.74
C PRO A 129 -5.81 -26.30 28.78
N ASP A 130 -5.39 -27.49 28.36
CA ASP A 130 -4.48 -28.34 29.13
C ASP A 130 -3.03 -27.90 28.83
N PRO A 131 -2.32 -27.28 29.78
CA PRO A 131 -1.00 -26.68 29.51
C PRO A 131 0.09 -27.73 29.19
N PHE A 132 -0.17 -29.02 29.47
CA PHE A 132 0.79 -30.09 29.19
C PHE A 132 0.69 -30.67 27.78
N LEU A 133 -0.36 -30.31 27.02
CA LEU A 133 -0.58 -30.83 25.67
C LEU A 133 -0.97 -29.70 24.70
N CYS A 134 0.00 -28.85 24.43
CA CYS A 134 -0.13 -27.68 23.53
C CYS A 134 0.87 -27.75 22.36
N SER A 135 0.54 -27.06 21.30
CA SER A 135 1.44 -26.77 20.17
C SER A 135 1.31 -25.32 19.76
N GLN A 136 2.37 -24.79 19.17
CA GLN A 136 2.41 -23.46 18.57
C GLN A 136 3.06 -23.53 17.19
N PRO A 137 2.89 -22.55 16.32
CA PRO A 137 3.60 -22.47 15.06
C PRO A 137 5.12 -22.46 15.25
N ALA A 138 5.87 -22.86 14.21
CA ALA A 138 7.31 -22.63 14.15
C ALA A 138 7.60 -21.12 14.21
N VAL A 139 8.82 -20.76 14.64
CA VAL A 139 9.21 -19.34 14.88
C VAL A 139 8.89 -18.43 13.68
N GLY A 140 9.16 -18.86 12.43
CA GLY A 140 8.85 -18.08 11.24
C GLY A 140 7.36 -18.00 10.87
N ASN A 141 6.51 -18.82 11.52
CA ASN A 141 5.07 -18.90 11.30
C ASN A 141 4.26 -18.36 12.48
N ALA A 142 4.94 -17.93 13.54
CA ALA A 142 4.29 -17.40 14.72
C ALA A 142 3.68 -16.02 14.45
N LEU A 143 2.53 -15.75 15.06
CA LEU A 143 1.89 -14.45 14.99
C LEU A 143 2.76 -13.41 15.70
N ALA A 144 3.19 -12.39 14.94
CA ALA A 144 3.92 -11.25 15.45
C ALA A 144 3.21 -9.97 15.02
N VAL A 145 2.67 -9.21 15.98
CA VAL A 145 1.93 -7.98 15.72
C VAL A 145 2.56 -6.86 16.52
N SER A 146 3.05 -5.84 15.82
CA SER A 146 3.45 -4.57 16.42
C SER A 146 2.32 -3.57 16.30
N ILE A 147 2.02 -2.82 17.37
CA ILE A 147 1.01 -1.79 17.36
C ILE A 147 1.62 -0.48 16.88
N THR A 148 0.98 0.17 15.90
CA THR A 148 1.32 1.51 15.47
C THR A 148 0.18 2.48 15.75
N THR A 149 0.50 3.75 15.97
CA THR A 149 -0.48 4.81 16.20
C THR A 149 -0.94 5.50 14.92
N ILE A 150 -0.26 5.25 13.79
CA ILE A 150 -0.53 5.90 12.50
C ILE A 150 -1.08 4.81 11.55
N GLY A 151 -2.35 4.94 11.16
CA GLY A 151 -2.93 4.18 10.05
C GLY A 151 -2.56 4.86 8.73
N GLN A 152 -2.12 4.08 7.75
CA GLN A 152 -2.03 4.55 6.37
C GLN A 152 -3.31 4.16 5.64
N TYR A 153 -3.80 5.08 4.82
CA TYR A 153 -5.01 4.90 4.06
C TYR A 153 -4.75 5.10 2.58
N ALA A 154 -5.44 4.34 1.74
CA ALA A 154 -5.48 4.55 0.31
C ALA A 154 -6.91 4.91 -0.11
N TYR A 155 -7.02 5.92 -0.94
CA TYR A 155 -8.28 6.30 -1.59
C TYR A 155 -8.14 6.00 -3.06
N VAL A 156 -9.14 5.32 -3.62
CA VAL A 156 -9.13 4.86 -5.00
C VAL A 156 -10.34 5.45 -5.73
N ALA A 157 -10.08 6.21 -6.78
CA ALA A 157 -11.11 6.73 -7.67
C ALA A 157 -11.63 5.61 -8.56
N ASN A 158 -12.91 5.29 -8.45
CA ASN A 158 -13.60 4.30 -9.27
C ASN A 158 -14.37 5.04 -10.38
N GLN A 159 -13.74 5.19 -11.54
CA GLN A 159 -14.28 6.01 -12.64
C GLN A 159 -15.62 5.47 -13.15
N LEU A 160 -15.76 4.15 -13.28
CA LEU A 160 -16.93 3.55 -13.93
C LEU A 160 -18.21 3.54 -13.08
N ASP A 161 -18.09 3.67 -11.74
CA ASP A 161 -19.26 3.79 -10.85
C ASP A 161 -19.35 5.14 -10.14
N ASN A 162 -18.47 6.09 -10.50
CA ASN A 162 -18.49 7.45 -9.96
C ASN A 162 -18.34 7.52 -8.43
N SER A 163 -17.47 6.69 -7.88
CA SER A 163 -17.26 6.57 -6.45
C SER A 163 -15.78 6.66 -6.05
N VAL A 164 -15.53 6.84 -4.75
CA VAL A 164 -14.21 6.70 -4.16
C VAL A 164 -14.25 5.60 -3.11
N SER A 165 -13.37 4.61 -3.25
CA SER A 165 -13.13 3.60 -2.22
C SER A 165 -12.06 4.09 -1.26
N PHE A 166 -12.25 3.79 0.02
CA PHE A 166 -11.30 3.98 1.11
C PHE A 166 -10.83 2.62 1.58
N CYS A 167 -9.53 2.41 1.63
CA CYS A 167 -8.89 1.16 2.03
C CYS A 167 -7.87 1.39 3.12
N HIS A 168 -7.69 0.39 3.97
CA HIS A 168 -6.59 0.34 4.90
C HIS A 168 -5.34 -0.22 4.22
N VAL A 169 -4.19 0.38 4.48
CA VAL A 169 -2.89 -0.07 3.97
C VAL A 169 -2.16 -0.82 5.07
N ASN A 170 -1.73 -2.03 4.78
CA ASN A 170 -0.80 -2.74 5.66
C ASN A 170 0.61 -2.17 5.46
N PRO A 171 1.20 -1.49 6.45
CA PRO A 171 2.47 -0.78 6.27
C PRO A 171 3.68 -1.70 6.07
N ALA A 172 3.58 -2.99 6.42
CA ALA A 172 4.66 -3.96 6.22
C ALA A 172 4.66 -4.60 4.82
N THR A 173 3.52 -4.63 4.14
CA THR A 173 3.35 -5.38 2.88
C THR A 173 2.77 -4.54 1.75
N GLY A 174 2.31 -3.33 2.05
CA GLY A 174 1.60 -2.47 1.11
C GLY A 174 0.20 -2.97 0.72
N PHE A 175 -0.25 -4.13 1.17
CA PHE A 175 -1.55 -4.65 0.78
C PHE A 175 -2.70 -3.78 1.28
N LEU A 176 -3.71 -3.64 0.41
CA LEU A 176 -4.97 -2.97 0.72
C LEU A 176 -5.95 -3.97 1.34
N SER A 177 -6.69 -3.53 2.34
CA SER A 177 -7.71 -4.34 3.01
C SER A 177 -8.90 -3.48 3.46
N GLN A 178 -10.01 -4.11 3.82
CA GLN A 178 -11.21 -3.44 4.34
C GLN A 178 -11.67 -2.26 3.46
N CYS A 179 -11.59 -2.43 2.15
CA CYS A 179 -12.02 -1.38 1.21
C CYS A 179 -13.53 -1.19 1.27
N ALA A 180 -13.97 0.04 1.38
CA ALA A 180 -15.38 0.42 1.35
C ALA A 180 -15.57 1.73 0.58
N ILE A 181 -16.72 1.92 -0.05
CA ILE A 181 -17.04 3.17 -0.71
C ILE A 181 -17.24 4.26 0.37
N THR A 182 -16.55 5.39 0.20
CA THR A 182 -16.58 6.53 1.13
C THR A 182 -17.19 7.80 0.50
N ALA A 183 -17.21 7.90 -0.83
CA ALA A 183 -17.90 8.97 -1.55
C ALA A 183 -18.57 8.43 -2.81
N THR A 184 -19.71 8.99 -3.19
CA THR A 184 -20.49 8.64 -4.38
C THR A 184 -21.06 9.90 -5.04
N GLY A 185 -21.61 9.76 -6.24
CA GLY A 185 -22.26 10.87 -6.97
C GLY A 185 -21.24 11.82 -7.61
N LEU A 186 -20.00 11.40 -7.77
CA LEU A 186 -19.00 12.08 -8.56
C LEU A 186 -19.29 11.87 -10.06
N SER A 187 -18.52 12.50 -10.95
CA SER A 187 -18.86 12.48 -12.37
C SER A 187 -17.65 12.07 -13.24
N GLY A 188 -17.45 10.77 -13.37
CA GLY A 188 -16.30 10.19 -14.08
C GLY A 188 -14.99 10.43 -13.34
N VAL A 189 -14.99 10.28 -12.01
CA VAL A 189 -13.83 10.59 -11.15
C VAL A 189 -12.56 9.92 -11.64
N GLU A 190 -11.51 10.71 -11.86
CA GLU A 190 -10.17 10.24 -12.26
C GLU A 190 -9.10 10.67 -11.26
N GLY A 191 -8.54 11.86 -11.39
CA GLY A 191 -7.54 12.37 -10.47
C GLY A 191 -8.14 12.71 -9.10
N ILE A 192 -7.44 12.31 -8.06
CA ILE A 192 -7.82 12.58 -6.67
C ILE A 192 -6.61 13.04 -5.85
N GLY A 193 -6.86 13.86 -4.84
CA GLY A 193 -5.79 14.39 -4.00
C GLY A 193 -6.29 15.00 -2.69
N PHE A 194 -5.38 15.12 -1.73
CA PHE A 194 -5.61 15.84 -0.48
C PHE A 194 -4.92 17.20 -0.52
N ASN A 195 -5.50 18.17 0.16
CA ASN A 195 -4.70 19.33 0.53
C ASN A 195 -3.60 18.88 1.53
N PRO A 196 -2.45 19.60 1.62
CA PRO A 196 -1.32 19.17 2.46
C PRO A 196 -1.65 18.97 3.95
N SER A 197 -2.71 19.62 4.47
CA SER A 197 -3.16 19.40 5.86
C SER A 197 -4.02 18.14 6.03
N GLY A 198 -4.42 17.46 4.94
CA GLY A 198 -5.27 16.27 4.98
C GLY A 198 -6.70 16.53 5.43
N THR A 199 -7.16 17.78 5.47
CA THR A 199 -8.50 18.16 5.93
C THR A 199 -9.56 18.10 4.84
N PHE A 200 -9.15 18.28 3.58
CA PHE A 200 -10.00 18.25 2.41
C PHE A 200 -9.46 17.28 1.37
N PHE A 201 -10.37 16.53 0.80
CA PHE A 201 -10.16 15.64 -0.33
C PHE A 201 -10.79 16.28 -1.58
N TYR A 202 -10.11 16.16 -2.72
CA TYR A 202 -10.57 16.68 -4.00
C TYR A 202 -10.59 15.60 -5.06
N SER A 203 -11.56 15.70 -5.96
CA SER A 203 -11.65 14.83 -7.13
C SER A 203 -11.87 15.64 -8.41
N ALA A 204 -11.09 15.33 -9.43
CA ALA A 204 -11.32 15.79 -10.78
C ALA A 204 -12.43 14.95 -11.41
N ASN A 205 -13.42 15.62 -11.99
CA ASN A 205 -14.62 15.00 -12.55
C ASN A 205 -14.72 15.39 -14.03
N PRO A 206 -14.03 14.69 -14.95
CA PRO A 206 -14.00 15.07 -16.36
C PRO A 206 -15.38 15.07 -17.04
N THR A 207 -16.27 14.14 -16.69
CA THR A 207 -17.56 14.02 -17.39
C THR A 207 -18.41 15.29 -17.31
N ASN A 208 -18.35 16.06 -16.23
CA ASN A 208 -19.05 17.33 -16.07
C ASN A 208 -18.13 18.54 -15.97
N SER A 209 -16.82 18.36 -16.22
CA SER A 209 -15.80 19.41 -16.17
C SER A 209 -15.79 20.18 -14.84
N SER A 210 -15.88 19.49 -13.72
CA SER A 210 -15.85 20.08 -12.39
C SER A 210 -14.79 19.45 -11.48
N ILE A 211 -14.53 20.10 -10.35
CA ILE A 211 -13.76 19.53 -9.25
C ILE A 211 -14.67 19.48 -8.03
N SER A 212 -14.79 18.33 -7.39
CA SER A 212 -15.49 18.21 -6.11
C SER A 212 -14.52 18.34 -4.95
N VAL A 213 -15.03 18.86 -3.82
CA VAL A 213 -14.34 18.91 -2.53
C VAL A 213 -15.16 18.20 -1.48
N CYS A 214 -14.51 17.35 -0.68
CA CYS A 214 -15.12 16.64 0.45
C CYS A 214 -14.34 16.94 1.74
N GLN A 215 -15.03 16.93 2.88
CA GLN A 215 -14.38 16.96 4.19
C GLN A 215 -13.84 15.58 4.55
N VAL A 216 -12.68 15.54 5.20
CA VAL A 216 -12.02 14.32 5.69
C VAL A 216 -12.23 14.22 7.19
N ASN A 217 -12.77 13.12 7.67
CA ASN A 217 -12.81 12.84 9.09
C ASN A 217 -11.40 12.43 9.56
N SER A 218 -10.76 13.27 10.35
CA SER A 218 -9.37 13.07 10.81
C SER A 218 -9.16 11.82 11.68
N THR A 219 -10.24 11.22 12.19
CA THR A 219 -10.16 10.02 13.03
C THR A 219 -10.35 8.74 12.23
N THR A 220 -11.27 8.77 11.24
CA THR A 220 -11.69 7.58 10.50
C THR A 220 -11.22 7.56 9.04
N GLY A 221 -10.75 8.70 8.51
CA GLY A 221 -10.45 8.87 7.10
C GLY A 221 -11.69 8.97 6.18
N ALA A 222 -12.89 8.80 6.72
CA ALA A 222 -14.11 8.82 5.91
C ALA A 222 -14.35 10.20 5.27
N LEU A 223 -14.79 10.20 4.01
CA LEU A 223 -15.17 11.40 3.28
C LEU A 223 -16.65 11.75 3.54
N SER A 224 -16.94 13.03 3.60
CA SER A 224 -18.30 13.52 3.81
C SER A 224 -18.50 14.91 3.22
N GLY A 225 -19.76 15.29 3.00
CA GLY A 225 -20.12 16.63 2.54
C GLY A 225 -19.50 17.01 1.20
N CYS A 226 -19.37 16.05 0.28
CA CYS A 226 -18.83 16.30 -1.05
C CYS A 226 -19.71 17.26 -1.82
N VAL A 227 -19.15 18.36 -2.30
CA VAL A 227 -19.84 19.38 -3.09
C VAL A 227 -18.96 19.83 -4.25
N ASP A 228 -19.55 20.53 -5.23
CA ASP A 228 -18.76 21.24 -6.25
C ASP A 228 -17.86 22.28 -5.56
N SER A 229 -16.58 22.31 -5.94
CA SER A 229 -15.59 23.20 -5.33
C SER A 229 -15.77 24.68 -5.67
N GLY A 230 -16.63 25.02 -6.65
CA GLY A 230 -16.87 26.38 -7.12
C GLY A 230 -15.80 26.94 -8.06
N GLY A 231 -14.76 26.19 -8.39
CA GLY A 231 -13.77 26.57 -9.40
C GLY A 231 -14.35 26.55 -10.81
N THR A 232 -13.79 27.37 -11.70
CA THR A 232 -14.27 27.48 -13.09
C THR A 232 -13.10 27.42 -14.09
N GLY A 233 -13.43 27.19 -15.37
CA GLY A 233 -12.42 27.13 -16.44
C GLY A 233 -11.78 25.76 -16.60
N PHE A 234 -12.43 24.71 -16.08
CA PHE A 234 -12.00 23.33 -16.28
C PHE A 234 -12.55 22.77 -17.59
N ASN A 235 -11.73 21.98 -18.28
CA ASN A 235 -12.11 21.33 -19.53
C ASN A 235 -11.63 19.87 -19.55
N LEU A 236 -12.47 18.94 -19.15
CA LEU A 236 -12.11 17.57 -18.81
C LEU A 236 -10.92 17.53 -17.81
N PRO A 237 -11.08 18.05 -16.58
CA PRO A 237 -10.02 18.03 -15.58
C PRO A 237 -9.70 16.58 -15.21
N ASP A 238 -8.41 16.24 -15.17
CA ASP A 238 -7.97 14.85 -15.04
C ASP A 238 -7.11 14.61 -13.79
N ALA A 239 -6.25 15.55 -13.41
CA ALA A 239 -5.36 15.44 -12.25
C ALA A 239 -5.71 16.43 -11.13
N ILE A 240 -5.23 16.11 -9.91
CA ILE A 240 -5.25 17.01 -8.74
C ILE A 240 -3.83 17.07 -8.15
N ALA A 241 -3.27 18.27 -8.08
CA ALA A 241 -2.01 18.54 -7.39
C ALA A 241 -2.12 19.82 -6.57
N PHE A 242 -1.31 19.96 -5.52
CA PHE A 242 -1.32 21.13 -4.63
C PHE A 242 0.05 21.80 -4.57
N SER A 243 0.07 23.12 -4.39
CA SER A 243 1.25 23.79 -3.87
C SER A 243 1.59 23.25 -2.47
N PRO A 244 2.88 23.17 -2.07
CA PRO A 244 3.27 22.61 -0.78
C PRO A 244 2.64 23.29 0.42
N ASP A 245 2.29 24.57 0.31
CA ASP A 245 1.60 25.36 1.33
C ASP A 245 0.06 25.18 1.32
N GLY A 246 -0.47 24.44 0.32
CA GLY A 246 -1.89 24.15 0.18
C GLY A 246 -2.75 25.33 -0.26
N THR A 247 -2.16 26.44 -0.64
CA THR A 247 -2.91 27.65 -1.03
C THR A 247 -3.42 27.61 -2.46
N ILE A 248 -2.84 26.73 -3.31
CA ILE A 248 -3.19 26.60 -4.72
C ILE A 248 -3.42 25.13 -5.06
N LEU A 249 -4.56 24.86 -5.71
CA LEU A 249 -4.82 23.60 -6.39
C LEU A 249 -4.54 23.75 -7.88
N TYR A 250 -3.83 22.79 -8.44
CA TYR A 250 -3.59 22.67 -9.88
C TYR A 250 -4.34 21.44 -10.42
N THR A 251 -4.88 21.60 -11.64
CA THR A 251 -5.51 20.48 -12.38
C THR A 251 -5.12 20.54 -13.85
N SER A 252 -4.85 19.39 -14.44
CA SER A 252 -4.68 19.25 -15.89
C SER A 252 -6.05 19.31 -16.57
N ASN A 253 -6.11 19.97 -17.73
CA ASN A 253 -7.29 19.98 -18.59
C ASN A 253 -6.97 19.20 -19.86
N PHE A 254 -7.50 18.00 -19.94
CA PHE A 254 -7.23 17.03 -21.01
C PHE A 254 -7.72 17.50 -22.39
N ALA A 255 -8.90 18.16 -22.42
CA ALA A 255 -9.48 18.62 -23.68
C ALA A 255 -8.88 19.95 -24.16
N SER A 256 -8.97 20.18 -25.47
CA SER A 256 -8.50 21.41 -26.11
C SER A 256 -9.43 22.61 -25.79
N PRO A 257 -8.88 23.78 -25.45
CA PRO A 257 -7.45 24.13 -25.36
C PRO A 257 -6.81 23.48 -24.13
N GLN A 258 -5.80 22.67 -24.38
CA GLN A 258 -5.08 21.93 -23.33
C GLN A 258 -4.33 22.89 -22.42
N SER A 259 -4.46 22.69 -21.11
CA SER A 259 -3.93 23.64 -20.13
C SER A 259 -3.73 22.99 -18.76
N VAL A 260 -3.04 23.72 -17.88
CA VAL A 260 -3.04 23.50 -16.44
C VAL A 260 -3.78 24.66 -15.79
N SER A 261 -4.90 24.39 -15.13
CA SER A 261 -5.60 25.38 -14.33
C SER A 261 -5.04 25.42 -12.92
N ALA A 262 -4.85 26.62 -12.38
CA ALA A 262 -4.41 26.88 -11.02
C ALA A 262 -5.45 27.75 -10.29
N CYS A 263 -6.00 27.25 -9.19
CA CYS A 263 -7.07 27.91 -8.43
C CYS A 263 -6.62 28.20 -7.00
N LEU A 264 -7.03 29.34 -6.43
CA LEU A 264 -6.85 29.63 -5.01
C LEU A 264 -7.77 28.75 -4.17
N VAL A 265 -7.22 28.21 -3.09
CA VAL A 265 -7.93 27.35 -2.13
C VAL A 265 -8.31 28.15 -0.89
N ASN A 266 -9.56 28.15 -0.50
CA ASN A 266 -9.99 28.66 0.79
C ASN A 266 -9.65 27.63 1.88
N ALA A 267 -8.71 27.94 2.76
CA ALA A 267 -8.22 27.01 3.78
C ALA A 267 -9.30 26.56 4.80
N THR A 268 -10.39 27.30 4.95
CA THR A 268 -11.46 26.98 5.92
C THR A 268 -12.56 26.12 5.28
N THR A 269 -12.90 26.37 4.02
CA THR A 269 -14.02 25.70 3.35
C THR A 269 -13.61 24.69 2.31
N GLY A 270 -12.34 24.72 1.86
CA GLY A 270 -11.84 23.93 0.75
C GLY A 270 -12.30 24.41 -0.62
N LEU A 271 -13.14 25.45 -0.71
CA LEU A 271 -13.67 25.94 -1.99
C LEU A 271 -12.59 26.61 -2.83
N LEU A 272 -12.72 26.46 -4.15
CA LEU A 272 -11.83 27.04 -5.14
C LEU A 272 -12.31 28.38 -5.67
N SER A 273 -11.38 29.27 -6.00
CA SER A 273 -11.69 30.58 -6.59
C SER A 273 -10.53 31.08 -7.45
N SER A 274 -10.78 32.14 -8.22
CA SER A 274 -9.76 32.85 -9.00
C SER A 274 -8.89 31.91 -9.83
N CYS A 275 -9.50 30.97 -10.55
CA CYS A 275 -8.77 29.99 -11.37
C CYS A 275 -8.14 30.68 -12.59
N VAL A 276 -6.88 30.38 -12.85
CA VAL A 276 -6.09 30.84 -14.01
C VAL A 276 -5.74 29.62 -14.86
N SER A 277 -6.03 29.69 -16.16
CA SER A 277 -5.66 28.62 -17.10
C SER A 277 -4.33 28.94 -17.77
N ASN A 278 -3.35 28.06 -17.62
CA ASN A 278 -2.02 28.17 -18.20
C ASN A 278 -1.90 27.22 -19.39
N THR A 279 -1.64 27.74 -20.57
CA THR A 279 -1.43 26.97 -21.81
C THR A 279 0.05 26.85 -22.12
N SER A 280 0.45 25.74 -22.74
CA SER A 280 1.78 25.55 -23.29
C SER A 280 1.69 24.80 -24.60
N PRO A 281 2.56 25.12 -25.60
CA PRO A 281 2.62 24.32 -26.81
C PRO A 281 3.13 22.89 -26.60
N THR A 282 3.71 22.61 -25.45
CA THR A 282 4.17 21.26 -25.07
C THR A 282 3.05 20.37 -24.52
N PHE A 283 1.90 20.92 -24.15
CA PHE A 283 0.80 20.13 -23.62
C PHE A 283 0.11 19.36 -24.74
N GLY A 284 0.06 18.04 -24.58
CA GLY A 284 -0.56 17.09 -25.52
C GLY A 284 -1.53 16.15 -24.78
N ALA A 285 -2.76 16.61 -24.51
CA ALA A 285 -3.73 15.95 -23.66
C ALA A 285 -3.12 15.61 -22.27
N PRO A 286 -2.86 16.65 -21.45
CA PRO A 286 -2.26 16.47 -20.12
C PRO A 286 -3.20 15.66 -19.22
N ALA A 287 -2.80 14.45 -18.89
CA ALA A 287 -3.58 13.48 -18.12
C ALA A 287 -3.29 13.62 -16.63
N ASP A 288 -2.02 13.62 -16.22
CA ASP A 288 -1.66 13.73 -14.80
C ASP A 288 -0.53 14.72 -14.57
N MET A 289 -0.34 15.10 -13.30
CA MET A 289 0.71 16.02 -12.91
C MET A 289 1.20 15.80 -11.48
N ALA A 290 2.47 16.12 -11.24
CA ALA A 290 3.07 16.16 -9.92
C ALA A 290 3.84 17.46 -9.72
N ILE A 291 3.78 18.03 -8.50
CA ILE A 291 4.53 19.22 -8.11
C ILE A 291 5.66 18.80 -7.18
N ASN A 292 6.85 19.36 -7.36
CA ASN A 292 7.97 19.09 -6.47
C ASN A 292 7.73 19.68 -5.07
N SER A 293 8.43 19.16 -4.07
CA SER A 293 8.27 19.58 -2.68
C SER A 293 8.63 21.05 -2.41
N ALA A 294 9.40 21.68 -3.32
CA ALA A 294 9.72 23.12 -3.27
C ALA A 294 8.60 24.00 -3.87
N GLY A 295 7.62 23.43 -4.59
CA GLY A 295 6.56 24.16 -5.26
C GLY A 295 7.02 25.01 -6.44
N THR A 296 8.17 24.68 -7.03
CA THR A 296 8.81 25.45 -8.10
C THR A 296 8.73 24.79 -9.46
N LEU A 297 8.46 23.49 -9.51
CA LEU A 297 8.36 22.70 -10.72
C LEU A 297 7.08 21.85 -10.73
N VAL A 298 6.44 21.76 -11.89
CA VAL A 298 5.38 20.80 -12.17
C VAL A 298 5.79 19.90 -13.33
N TYR A 299 5.56 18.61 -13.14
CA TYR A 299 5.74 17.56 -14.13
C TYR A 299 4.38 17.20 -14.69
N VAL A 300 4.19 17.27 -15.99
CA VAL A 300 2.91 17.04 -16.67
C VAL A 300 3.04 15.87 -17.63
N ALA A 301 2.26 14.83 -17.42
CA ALA A 301 2.18 13.67 -18.30
C ALA A 301 1.27 14.00 -19.49
N ASN A 302 1.83 14.01 -20.70
CA ASN A 302 1.13 14.35 -21.94
C ASN A 302 0.78 13.06 -22.70
N ARG A 303 -0.43 12.57 -22.52
CA ARG A 303 -0.86 11.28 -23.04
C ARG A 303 -0.77 11.14 -24.54
N THR A 304 -1.27 12.11 -25.30
CA THR A 304 -1.27 12.02 -26.78
C THR A 304 0.07 12.39 -27.41
N ALA A 305 0.87 13.21 -26.73
CA ALA A 305 2.21 13.55 -27.19
C ALA A 305 3.25 12.48 -26.81
N SER A 306 2.95 11.58 -25.88
CA SER A 306 3.89 10.61 -25.29
C SER A 306 5.15 11.28 -24.74
N THR A 307 4.96 12.36 -23.97
CA THR A 307 6.02 13.18 -23.39
C THR A 307 5.74 13.53 -21.94
N ILE A 308 6.76 13.98 -21.23
CA ILE A 308 6.62 14.64 -19.93
C ILE A 308 7.11 16.08 -20.07
N SER A 309 6.26 17.06 -19.81
CA SER A 309 6.66 18.46 -19.71
C SER A 309 7.08 18.81 -18.29
N VAL A 310 8.26 19.41 -18.13
CA VAL A 310 8.74 19.97 -16.85
C VAL A 310 8.65 21.47 -16.95
N CYS A 311 7.77 22.10 -16.18
CA CYS A 311 7.48 23.52 -16.23
C CYS A 311 7.83 24.21 -14.90
N ASN A 312 8.22 25.49 -14.98
CA ASN A 312 8.38 26.34 -13.81
C ASN A 312 7.02 26.75 -13.25
N VAL A 313 6.93 26.76 -11.92
CA VAL A 313 5.74 27.19 -11.16
C VAL A 313 6.10 28.42 -10.32
N SER A 314 5.27 29.45 -10.39
CA SER A 314 5.33 30.61 -9.50
C SER A 314 3.92 31.09 -9.16
N GLY A 315 3.43 30.72 -7.98
CA GLY A 315 2.02 30.91 -7.63
C GLY A 315 1.11 30.23 -8.65
N GLN A 316 0.09 30.91 -9.16
CA GLN A 316 -0.82 30.36 -10.18
C GLN A 316 -0.23 30.31 -11.61
N GLN A 317 1.00 30.74 -11.82
CA GLN A 317 1.62 30.73 -13.15
C GLN A 317 2.43 29.47 -13.37
N VAL A 318 2.15 28.79 -14.51
CA VAL A 318 2.91 27.66 -15.04
C VAL A 318 3.53 28.11 -16.37
N SER A 319 4.85 28.04 -16.49
CA SER A 319 5.58 28.64 -17.64
C SER A 319 6.89 27.91 -17.93
N SER A 320 7.55 28.27 -18.99
CA SER A 320 8.89 27.77 -19.35
C SER A 320 8.96 26.25 -19.36
N CYS A 321 8.00 25.60 -20.01
CA CYS A 321 7.92 24.14 -20.08
C CYS A 321 8.99 23.58 -21.04
N ASN A 322 9.75 22.61 -20.54
CA ASN A 322 10.65 21.77 -21.32
C ASN A 322 10.02 20.41 -21.53
N ASP A 323 9.92 19.97 -22.76
CA ASP A 323 9.29 18.71 -23.12
C ASP A 323 10.33 17.60 -23.26
N LEU A 324 10.12 16.52 -22.48
CA LEU A 324 10.98 15.35 -22.49
C LEU A 324 10.27 14.25 -23.27
N SER A 325 10.91 13.84 -24.37
CA SER A 325 10.45 12.72 -25.20
C SER A 325 11.42 11.55 -25.12
N GLY A 326 10.94 10.35 -25.36
CA GLY A 326 11.79 9.14 -25.37
C GLY A 326 10.97 7.88 -25.53
N SER A 327 11.62 6.79 -25.89
CA SER A 327 10.99 5.48 -26.11
C SER A 327 10.35 4.87 -24.83
N ASN A 328 10.64 5.45 -23.68
CA ASN A 328 10.12 4.97 -22.40
C ASN A 328 8.80 5.65 -21.99
N PHE A 329 8.30 6.60 -22.79
CA PHE A 329 7.00 7.23 -22.57
C PHE A 329 6.05 6.81 -23.70
N ASP A 330 4.97 6.15 -23.35
CA ASP A 330 3.97 5.67 -24.30
C ASP A 330 2.56 5.87 -23.74
N ALA A 331 1.92 6.93 -24.17
CA ALA A 331 0.66 7.43 -23.63
C ALA A 331 0.68 7.50 -22.09
N PRO A 332 1.58 8.33 -21.48
CA PRO A 332 1.67 8.44 -20.04
C PRO A 332 0.37 8.99 -19.46
N GLU A 333 -0.21 8.25 -18.53
CA GLU A 333 -1.50 8.51 -17.88
C GLU A 333 -1.32 9.00 -16.45
N GLY A 334 -0.25 8.57 -15.77
CA GLY A 334 0.03 8.94 -14.39
C GLY A 334 1.47 9.35 -14.18
N ILE A 335 1.70 10.28 -13.23
CA ILE A 335 3.03 10.66 -12.78
C ILE A 335 3.03 10.99 -11.30
N THR A 336 4.00 10.45 -10.56
CA THR A 336 4.25 10.81 -9.16
C THR A 336 5.74 10.91 -8.88
N LEU A 337 6.10 11.67 -7.84
CA LEU A 337 7.49 11.85 -7.41
C LEU A 337 7.73 11.04 -6.13
N SER A 338 8.95 10.49 -5.99
CA SER A 338 9.35 9.88 -4.71
C SER A 338 9.36 10.93 -3.59
N PRO A 339 9.09 10.54 -2.33
CA PRO A 339 9.12 11.47 -1.20
C PRO A 339 10.45 12.20 -1.03
N ASP A 340 11.57 11.56 -1.40
CA ASP A 340 12.92 12.13 -1.37
C ASP A 340 13.25 12.99 -2.59
N GLN A 341 12.31 13.12 -3.56
CA GLN A 341 12.45 13.89 -4.79
C GLN A 341 13.61 13.42 -5.70
N GLN A 342 14.05 12.17 -5.59
CA GLN A 342 15.13 11.63 -6.42
C GLN A 342 14.58 10.94 -7.68
N HIS A 343 13.33 10.45 -7.64
CA HIS A 343 12.74 9.65 -8.71
C HIS A 343 11.35 10.15 -9.10
N ALA A 344 11.04 10.00 -10.38
CA ALA A 344 9.70 10.15 -10.95
C ALA A 344 9.22 8.81 -11.48
N TYR A 345 7.96 8.47 -11.21
CA TYR A 345 7.30 7.25 -11.64
C TYR A 345 6.19 7.62 -12.62
N ILE A 346 6.25 7.06 -13.82
CA ILE A 346 5.34 7.37 -14.92
C ILE A 346 4.59 6.09 -15.32
N ALA A 347 3.28 6.09 -15.15
CA ALA A 347 2.42 5.01 -15.60
C ALA A 347 2.04 5.21 -17.06
N ASN A 348 2.44 4.28 -17.92
CA ASN A 348 2.23 4.34 -19.36
C ASN A 348 1.06 3.45 -19.79
N ALA A 349 -0.04 4.04 -20.21
CA ALA A 349 -1.22 3.31 -20.65
C ALA A 349 -1.00 2.56 -21.97
N GLY A 350 -0.18 3.10 -22.86
CA GLY A 350 0.13 2.49 -24.16
C GLY A 350 0.97 1.22 -24.01
N SER A 351 2.14 1.32 -23.41
CA SER A 351 3.04 0.17 -23.20
C SER A 351 2.64 -0.73 -22.02
N LYS A 352 1.71 -0.27 -21.16
CA LYS A 352 1.23 -1.01 -19.98
C LYS A 352 2.33 -1.28 -18.96
N GLN A 353 3.23 -0.32 -18.79
CA GLN A 353 4.42 -0.40 -17.95
C GLN A 353 4.54 0.86 -17.08
N VAL A 354 5.33 0.79 -16.04
CA VAL A 354 5.75 1.96 -15.28
C VAL A 354 7.20 2.27 -15.65
N THR A 355 7.45 3.52 -16.04
CA THR A 355 8.81 4.05 -16.23
C THR A 355 9.26 4.74 -14.94
N VAL A 356 10.47 4.45 -14.50
CA VAL A 356 11.14 5.11 -13.39
C VAL A 356 12.29 5.94 -13.94
N CYS A 357 12.32 7.24 -13.64
CA CYS A 357 13.37 8.15 -14.07
C CYS A 357 14.03 8.81 -12.86
N ASN A 358 15.34 9.09 -12.94
CA ASN A 358 16.02 9.95 -11.98
C ASN A 358 15.67 11.42 -12.24
N ILE A 359 15.43 12.19 -11.19
CA ILE A 359 15.26 13.63 -11.25
C ILE A 359 16.63 14.28 -11.08
N LEU A 360 17.05 15.08 -12.05
CA LEU A 360 18.33 15.78 -11.97
C LEU A 360 18.31 16.83 -10.85
N GLN A 361 19.32 16.76 -9.99
CA GLN A 361 19.47 17.65 -8.83
C GLN A 361 20.31 18.91 -9.16
N ASP A 362 20.39 19.29 -10.41
CA ASP A 362 21.13 20.46 -10.94
C ASP A 362 20.29 21.76 -10.95
N GLY A 363 19.09 21.70 -10.39
CA GLY A 363 18.12 22.80 -10.36
C GLY A 363 17.17 22.84 -11.57
N THR A 364 17.41 22.02 -12.61
CA THR A 364 16.51 21.92 -13.77
C THR A 364 15.31 21.01 -13.49
N GLY A 365 15.48 20.00 -12.64
CA GLY A 365 14.49 18.97 -12.36
C GLY A 365 14.17 18.08 -13.56
N LEU A 366 14.99 18.09 -14.62
CA LEU A 366 14.78 17.25 -15.79
C LEU A 366 14.92 15.77 -15.44
N LEU A 367 14.24 14.90 -16.20
CA LEU A 367 14.28 13.47 -16.00
C LEU A 367 15.39 12.83 -16.84
N ALA A 368 16.13 11.90 -16.26
CA ALA A 368 17.22 11.18 -16.91
C ALA A 368 17.32 9.73 -16.41
N GLY A 369 18.07 8.89 -17.15
CA GLY A 369 18.33 7.51 -16.73
C GLY A 369 17.05 6.68 -16.56
N CYS A 370 16.06 6.93 -17.42
CA CYS A 370 14.77 6.27 -17.33
C CYS A 370 14.88 4.77 -17.65
N SER A 371 14.28 3.93 -16.81
CA SER A 371 14.16 2.49 -16.99
C SER A 371 12.70 2.06 -16.86
N VAL A 372 12.36 0.94 -17.50
CA VAL A 372 10.99 0.41 -17.52
C VAL A 372 10.90 -0.74 -16.55
N THR A 373 9.83 -0.76 -15.78
CA THR A 373 9.51 -1.90 -14.90
C THR A 373 8.63 -2.89 -15.64
N ASP A 374 9.02 -4.15 -15.61
CA ASP A 374 8.18 -5.24 -16.09
C ASP A 374 6.98 -5.43 -15.17
N GLY A 375 5.78 -5.20 -15.69
CA GLY A 375 4.52 -5.38 -14.98
C GLY A 375 3.40 -5.72 -15.95
N ALA A 376 2.48 -6.57 -15.53
CA ALA A 376 1.29 -6.92 -16.30
C ALA A 376 0.17 -5.88 -16.07
N PHE A 377 0.48 -4.59 -16.21
CA PHE A 377 -0.53 -3.55 -16.05
C PHE A 377 -1.38 -3.43 -17.32
N VAL A 378 -2.69 -3.36 -17.18
CA VAL A 378 -3.61 -3.23 -18.33
C VAL A 378 -4.59 -2.10 -18.04
N GLY A 379 -4.47 -0.99 -18.80
CA GLY A 379 -5.25 0.22 -18.49
C GLY A 379 -4.75 0.84 -17.19
N THR A 380 -3.46 1.19 -17.15
CA THR A 380 -2.90 1.94 -16.03
C THR A 380 -3.58 3.30 -15.94
N GLY A 381 -4.06 3.67 -14.77
CA GLY A 381 -4.44 5.04 -14.46
C GLY A 381 -3.27 5.80 -13.85
N ASN A 382 -3.57 6.66 -12.93
CA ASN A 382 -2.63 7.39 -12.08
C ASN A 382 -1.74 6.42 -11.28
N ILE A 383 -0.66 6.90 -10.66
CA ILE A 383 0.23 6.11 -9.80
C ILE A 383 0.44 6.84 -8.48
N GLY A 384 0.37 6.13 -7.36
CA GLY A 384 0.61 6.68 -6.03
C GLY A 384 1.72 5.96 -5.29
N LEU A 385 2.43 6.68 -4.42
CA LEU A 385 3.41 6.14 -3.49
C LEU A 385 2.93 6.30 -2.05
N ASN A 386 3.32 5.37 -1.17
CA ASN A 386 3.16 5.62 0.25
C ASN A 386 4.15 6.69 0.74
N SER A 387 3.87 7.31 1.88
CA SER A 387 4.67 8.41 2.44
C SER A 387 6.14 8.04 2.73
N LEU A 388 6.46 6.76 2.88
CA LEU A 388 7.83 6.26 3.05
C LEU A 388 8.54 5.97 1.71
N GLY A 389 7.83 6.02 0.59
CA GLY A 389 8.37 5.65 -0.73
C GLY A 389 8.76 4.17 -0.84
N THR A 390 8.21 3.28 -0.01
CA THR A 390 8.54 1.85 0.00
C THR A 390 7.61 1.01 -0.86
N PHE A 391 6.41 1.54 -1.16
CA PHE A 391 5.40 0.88 -2.00
C PHE A 391 4.84 1.84 -3.03
N ALA A 392 4.70 1.36 -4.26
CA ALA A 392 3.99 2.02 -5.35
C ALA A 392 2.67 1.29 -5.63
N TYR A 393 1.63 2.06 -5.92
CA TYR A 393 0.29 1.56 -6.21
C TYR A 393 -0.12 1.98 -7.61
N VAL A 394 -0.50 1.01 -8.43
CA VAL A 394 -0.89 1.23 -9.82
C VAL A 394 -2.34 0.74 -10.00
N PRO A 395 -3.32 1.65 -10.11
CA PRO A 395 -4.67 1.30 -10.51
C PRO A 395 -4.67 0.64 -11.89
N ASN A 396 -5.47 -0.41 -12.03
CA ASN A 396 -5.61 -1.15 -13.25
C ASN A 396 -7.09 -1.16 -13.64
N GLN A 397 -7.47 -0.19 -14.45
CA GLN A 397 -8.86 0.13 -14.78
C GLN A 397 -9.60 -1.05 -15.41
N LEU A 398 -8.97 -1.73 -16.38
CA LEU A 398 -9.61 -2.82 -17.13
C LEU A 398 -9.78 -4.10 -16.32
N LEU A 399 -8.91 -4.35 -15.33
CA LEU A 399 -8.99 -5.50 -14.44
C LEU A 399 -9.77 -5.22 -13.15
N SER A 400 -10.17 -3.97 -12.91
CA SER A 400 -10.79 -3.52 -11.66
C SER A 400 -9.96 -3.92 -10.42
N LEU A 401 -8.65 -3.74 -10.50
CA LEU A 401 -7.68 -4.06 -9.47
C LEU A 401 -6.75 -2.86 -9.22
N VAL A 402 -6.13 -2.84 -8.05
CA VAL A 402 -4.95 -2.02 -7.77
C VAL A 402 -3.77 -2.95 -7.55
N PHE A 403 -2.66 -2.71 -8.23
CA PHE A 403 -1.41 -3.42 -7.99
C PHE A 403 -0.60 -2.68 -6.94
N VAL A 404 0.14 -3.44 -6.13
CA VAL A 404 1.18 -2.93 -5.23
C VAL A 404 2.52 -3.50 -5.65
N CYS A 405 3.52 -2.64 -5.74
CA CYS A 405 4.91 -2.98 -6.08
C CYS A 405 5.83 -2.56 -4.94
N ASP A 406 6.86 -3.36 -4.68
CA ASP A 406 7.94 -2.98 -3.78
C ASP A 406 8.84 -1.95 -4.48
N VAL A 407 9.25 -0.89 -3.79
CA VAL A 407 10.15 0.17 -4.29
C VAL A 407 11.53 -0.02 -3.69
N SER A 408 12.53 -0.15 -4.54
CA SER A 408 13.95 -0.21 -4.14
C SER A 408 14.40 1.15 -3.61
N GLN A 409 14.86 1.19 -2.37
CA GLN A 409 15.38 2.41 -1.74
C GLN A 409 16.77 2.80 -2.26
N ALA A 410 17.41 1.96 -3.07
CA ALA A 410 18.74 2.20 -3.61
C ALA A 410 18.69 2.96 -4.96
N ASP A 411 17.70 2.67 -5.80
CA ASP A 411 17.63 3.15 -7.18
C ASP A 411 16.21 3.45 -7.68
N GLY A 412 15.22 3.39 -6.79
CA GLY A 412 13.82 3.66 -7.10
C GLY A 412 13.12 2.60 -7.95
N THR A 413 13.78 1.52 -8.36
CA THR A 413 13.16 0.51 -9.23
C THR A 413 12.01 -0.21 -8.55
N LEU A 414 10.97 -0.56 -9.36
CA LEU A 414 9.82 -1.32 -8.89
C LEU A 414 10.05 -2.81 -9.10
N SER A 415 9.60 -3.62 -8.14
CA SER A 415 9.67 -5.07 -8.21
C SER A 415 8.53 -5.74 -7.47
N GLY A 416 8.34 -7.05 -7.65
CA GLY A 416 7.36 -7.83 -6.91
C GLY A 416 5.91 -7.35 -7.08
N CYS A 417 5.57 -6.70 -8.19
CA CYS A 417 4.23 -6.17 -8.44
C CYS A 417 3.16 -7.27 -8.44
N LYS A 418 2.12 -7.09 -7.64
CA LYS A 418 1.06 -8.07 -7.42
C LYS A 418 -0.27 -7.36 -7.09
N PRO A 419 -1.43 -8.01 -7.30
CA PRO A 419 -2.71 -7.45 -6.87
C PRO A 419 -2.69 -7.13 -5.37
N SER A 420 -3.18 -5.95 -5.01
CA SER A 420 -3.10 -5.39 -3.64
C SER A 420 -4.05 -6.03 -2.63
N ARG A 421 -4.86 -7.04 -3.03
CA ARG A 421 -5.92 -7.69 -2.22
C ARG A 421 -7.12 -6.81 -1.87
N GLY A 422 -7.09 -5.52 -2.15
CA GLY A 422 -8.27 -4.66 -2.07
C GLY A 422 -9.37 -5.16 -3.01
N GLN A 423 -10.62 -5.02 -2.61
CA GLN A 423 -11.79 -5.47 -3.39
C GLN A 423 -12.82 -4.35 -3.51
N GLY A 424 -13.75 -4.51 -4.46
CA GLY A 424 -14.83 -3.56 -4.67
C GLY A 424 -14.44 -2.35 -5.53
N PHE A 425 -13.33 -2.43 -6.27
CA PHE A 425 -12.97 -1.41 -7.25
C PHE A 425 -13.75 -1.60 -8.55
N VAL A 426 -14.19 -0.51 -9.16
CA VAL A 426 -14.93 -0.51 -10.43
C VAL A 426 -14.28 0.48 -11.40
N GLY A 427 -13.38 -0.02 -12.24
CA GLY A 427 -12.58 0.81 -13.13
C GLY A 427 -11.71 1.82 -12.37
N PRO A 428 -10.80 1.36 -11.47
CA PRO A 428 -9.95 2.26 -10.70
C PRO A 428 -9.03 3.06 -11.61
N ALA A 429 -9.13 4.40 -11.56
CA ALA A 429 -8.36 5.33 -12.38
C ALA A 429 -7.30 6.07 -11.57
N GLY A 430 -7.64 6.59 -10.39
CA GLY A 430 -6.75 7.34 -9.53
C GLY A 430 -6.52 6.68 -8.17
N ILE A 431 -5.38 6.95 -7.56
CA ILE A 431 -5.06 6.54 -6.19
C ILE A 431 -4.23 7.60 -5.47
N VAL A 432 -4.57 7.86 -4.22
CA VAL A 432 -3.77 8.69 -3.33
C VAL A 432 -3.67 8.04 -1.95
N LEU A 433 -2.53 8.19 -1.31
CA LEU A 433 -2.28 7.68 0.04
C LEU A 433 -2.18 8.83 1.05
N GLN A 434 -2.69 8.57 2.27
CA GLN A 434 -2.66 9.53 3.39
C GLN A 434 -2.00 8.89 4.61
#